data_02ff8cca7017e710af89503bc8eea9ae
#
_entry.id   02ff8cca7017e710af89503bc8eea9ae
#
_cell.length_a   1.000
_cell.length_b   1.000
_cell.length_c   1.000
_cell.angle_alpha   90.00
_cell.angle_beta   90.00
_cell.angle_gamma   90.00
#
_symmetry.space_group_name_H-M   'P 1'
#
loop_
_entity.id
_entity.type
_entity.pdbx_description
1 polymer ?
#
loop_
_entity_poly.entity_id
_entity_poly.type
_entity_poly.pdbx_seq_one_letter_code
_entity_poly.pdbx_strand_id
1 'polypeptide(L)'
;MNRTCCFVFFISLTISLNLISEESLGNLAQYPPLGKDITITTSEDGSPVLDPKEISLVTGQYYRLNINCPDVKDDLTGWRVEMPELLRNSHLRLVTVGDIEIHLQGLSFNAIECDEVGSAHVSFVPIKPGIYQLYIGNVPSILGRPIGEAGIQKKGKSVFGRFLVH
;
A
#
# COMPACT_ATOMS: atom_id res chain seq x y z
N MET A 1 -41.36 -14.66 71.61
CA MET A 1 -40.82 -15.51 70.51
C MET A 1 -40.48 -14.62 69.35
N ASN A 2 -39.22 -14.12 69.34
CA ASN A 2 -38.71 -13.24 68.25
C ASN A 2 -38.00 -14.09 67.22
N ARG A 3 -38.49 -14.05 65.96
CA ARG A 3 -37.81 -14.63 64.80
C ARG A 3 -37.08 -13.54 64.06
N THR A 4 -35.79 -13.46 64.22
CA THR A 4 -34.89 -12.58 63.48
C THR A 4 -34.62 -13.25 62.13
N CYS A 5 -35.07 -12.60 61.05
CA CYS A 5 -34.85 -13.01 59.69
C CYS A 5 -33.52 -12.37 59.20
N CYS A 6 -32.45 -13.21 59.03
CA CYS A 6 -31.18 -12.79 58.43
C CYS A 6 -31.32 -12.78 56.91
N PHE A 7 -31.36 -11.58 56.36
CA PHE A 7 -31.21 -11.40 54.88
C PHE A 7 -29.73 -11.45 54.53
N VAL A 8 -29.33 -12.51 53.85
CA VAL A 8 -28.01 -12.61 53.27
C VAL A 8 -28.03 -11.97 51.89
N PHE A 9 -27.37 -10.80 51.79
CA PHE A 9 -27.17 -10.09 50.52
C PHE A 9 -26.02 -10.76 49.76
N PHE A 10 -26.34 -11.50 48.71
CA PHE A 10 -25.34 -11.96 47.74
C PHE A 10 -24.96 -10.84 46.81
N ILE A 11 -23.78 -10.24 47.01
CA ILE A 11 -23.18 -9.28 46.07
C ILE A 11 -22.52 -10.11 44.98
N SER A 12 -23.19 -10.23 43.84
CA SER A 12 -22.58 -10.77 42.60
C SER A 12 -21.58 -9.78 42.05
N LEU A 13 -20.29 -10.06 42.27
CA LEU A 13 -19.19 -9.33 41.68
C LEU A 13 -19.01 -9.79 40.22
N THR A 14 -19.64 -9.09 39.28
CA THR A 14 -19.41 -9.32 37.84
C THR A 14 -18.03 -8.76 37.47
N ILE A 15 -17.05 -9.63 37.37
CA ILE A 15 -15.74 -9.31 36.81
C ILE A 15 -15.93 -9.19 35.30
N SER A 16 -15.99 -7.97 34.78
CA SER A 16 -15.92 -7.69 33.35
C SER A 16 -14.49 -8.01 32.88
N LEU A 17 -14.30 -9.18 32.29
CA LEU A 17 -13.08 -9.49 31.52
C LEU A 17 -13.08 -8.57 30.31
N ASN A 18 -12.32 -7.49 30.40
CA ASN A 18 -11.92 -6.75 29.19
C ASN A 18 -11.03 -7.67 28.39
N LEU A 19 -11.59 -8.26 27.33
CA LEU A 19 -10.81 -8.91 26.27
C LEU A 19 -9.98 -7.79 25.62
N ILE A 20 -8.74 -7.64 26.06
CA ILE A 20 -7.73 -6.90 25.33
C ILE A 20 -7.52 -7.72 24.07
N SER A 21 -8.03 -7.23 22.94
CA SER A 21 -7.68 -7.75 21.64
C SER A 21 -6.17 -7.54 21.50
N GLU A 22 -5.42 -8.61 21.65
CA GLU A 22 -3.99 -8.62 21.35
C GLU A 22 -3.86 -8.33 19.86
N GLU A 23 -3.46 -7.11 19.50
CA GLU A 23 -3.12 -6.77 18.11
C GLU A 23 -1.98 -7.71 17.72
N SER A 24 -2.31 -8.69 16.88
CA SER A 24 -1.34 -9.65 16.38
C SER A 24 -0.32 -8.90 15.53
N LEU A 25 0.88 -8.70 16.07
CA LEU A 25 2.01 -8.24 15.30
C LEU A 25 2.34 -9.27 14.22
N GLY A 26 2.66 -8.78 13.03
CA GLY A 26 3.04 -9.64 11.92
C GLY A 26 4.39 -10.32 12.12
N ASN A 27 4.70 -11.29 11.26
CA ASN A 27 5.94 -12.04 11.28
C ASN A 27 6.97 -11.45 10.30
N LEU A 28 7.88 -10.64 10.82
CA LEU A 28 8.95 -10.02 10.02
C LEU A 28 10.00 -11.02 9.51
N ALA A 29 10.10 -12.22 10.12
CA ALA A 29 11.02 -13.28 9.72
C ALA A 29 10.39 -14.30 8.77
N GLN A 30 9.15 -14.11 8.38
CA GLN A 30 8.47 -15.01 7.45
C GLN A 30 9.20 -15.09 6.11
N TYR A 31 9.43 -16.33 5.65
CA TYR A 31 9.99 -16.58 4.32
C TYR A 31 9.26 -17.77 3.67
N PRO A 32 8.81 -17.64 2.43
CA PRO A 32 8.84 -16.43 1.59
C PRO A 32 7.93 -15.30 2.15
N PRO A 33 8.18 -14.02 1.76
CA PRO A 33 7.29 -12.92 2.15
C PRO A 33 5.87 -13.12 1.62
N LEU A 34 4.87 -12.58 2.32
CA LEU A 34 3.49 -12.64 1.86
C LEU A 34 3.32 -11.78 0.59
N GLY A 35 2.85 -12.41 -0.49
CA GLY A 35 2.56 -11.71 -1.74
C GLY A 35 1.33 -10.80 -1.63
N LYS A 36 1.42 -9.63 -2.22
CA LYS A 36 0.33 -8.71 -2.50
C LYS A 36 0.49 -8.21 -3.93
N ASP A 37 -0.55 -8.37 -4.71
CA ASP A 37 -0.51 -8.02 -6.13
C ASP A 37 -1.27 -6.73 -6.37
N ILE A 38 -0.70 -5.87 -7.20
CA ILE A 38 -1.33 -4.69 -7.78
C ILE A 38 -1.23 -4.82 -9.29
N THR A 39 -2.34 -4.67 -9.96
CA THR A 39 -2.38 -4.63 -11.41
C THR A 39 -2.81 -3.24 -11.87
N ILE A 40 -2.05 -2.66 -12.77
CA ILE A 40 -2.36 -1.41 -13.42
C ILE A 40 -2.82 -1.73 -14.83
N THR A 41 -3.96 -1.20 -15.22
CA THR A 41 -4.50 -1.30 -16.57
C THR A 41 -4.83 0.09 -17.09
N THR A 42 -5.02 0.21 -18.37
CA THR A 42 -5.47 1.46 -19.01
C THR A 42 -6.92 1.30 -19.39
N SER A 43 -7.78 2.23 -18.97
CA SER A 43 -9.17 2.30 -19.37
C SER A 43 -9.32 2.81 -20.80
N GLU A 44 -10.54 2.72 -21.35
CA GLU A 44 -10.83 3.17 -22.72
C GLU A 44 -10.53 4.67 -22.97
N ASP A 45 -10.65 5.50 -21.93
CA ASP A 45 -10.32 6.93 -21.95
C ASP A 45 -8.84 7.24 -21.72
N GLY A 46 -7.98 6.20 -21.65
CA GLY A 46 -6.54 6.35 -21.42
C GLY A 46 -6.15 6.61 -19.96
N SER A 47 -7.10 6.54 -19.02
CA SER A 47 -6.79 6.72 -17.59
C SER A 47 -6.29 5.42 -16.96
N PRO A 48 -5.37 5.49 -15.95
CA PRO A 48 -4.94 4.29 -15.25
C PRO A 48 -6.05 3.75 -14.36
N VAL A 49 -6.18 2.44 -14.34
CA VAL A 49 -7.05 1.69 -13.45
C VAL A 49 -6.20 0.79 -12.57
N LEU A 50 -6.43 0.87 -11.27
CA LEU A 50 -5.72 0.09 -10.27
C LEU A 50 -6.63 -0.99 -9.70
N ASP A 51 -6.12 -2.22 -9.60
CA ASP A 51 -6.77 -3.34 -8.94
C ASP A 51 -5.78 -4.13 -8.09
N PRO A 52 -6.07 -4.36 -6.79
CA PRO A 52 -7.12 -3.76 -5.99
C PRO A 52 -6.84 -2.28 -5.63
N LYS A 53 -7.88 -1.50 -5.36
CA LYS A 53 -7.75 -0.10 -4.89
C LYS A 53 -7.39 0.02 -3.41
N GLU A 54 -7.55 -1.06 -2.67
CA GLU A 54 -7.27 -1.09 -1.23
C GLU A 54 -6.53 -2.38 -0.87
N ILE A 55 -5.43 -2.23 -0.12
CA ILE A 55 -4.59 -3.34 0.31
C ILE A 55 -4.43 -3.28 1.82
N SER A 56 -4.87 -4.33 2.50
CA SER A 56 -4.70 -4.48 3.94
C SER A 56 -3.37 -5.15 4.27
N LEU A 57 -2.64 -4.54 5.21
CA LEU A 57 -1.33 -4.97 5.69
C LEU A 57 -1.33 -5.01 7.23
N VAL A 58 -0.46 -5.83 7.79
CA VAL A 58 -0.23 -5.93 9.23
C VAL A 58 1.15 -5.39 9.58
N THR A 59 1.23 -4.56 10.60
CA THR A 59 2.50 -4.03 11.13
C THR A 59 3.44 -5.17 11.53
N GLY A 60 4.71 -5.07 11.15
CA GLY A 60 5.71 -6.09 11.44
C GLY A 60 5.67 -7.32 10.54
N GLN A 61 4.73 -7.43 9.62
CA GLN A 61 4.65 -8.55 8.68
C GLN A 61 5.53 -8.30 7.45
N TYR A 62 6.27 -9.33 7.01
CA TYR A 62 7.10 -9.24 5.80
C TYR A 62 6.26 -9.48 4.54
N TYR A 63 6.22 -8.49 3.66
CA TYR A 63 5.48 -8.51 2.41
C TYR A 63 6.37 -8.38 1.18
N ARG A 64 5.88 -8.93 0.06
CA ARG A 64 6.33 -8.61 -1.30
C ARG A 64 5.14 -8.05 -2.06
N LEU A 65 5.21 -6.78 -2.42
CA LEU A 65 4.27 -6.12 -3.31
C LEU A 65 4.74 -6.36 -4.75
N ASN A 66 3.88 -6.98 -5.54
CA ASN A 66 4.10 -7.20 -6.97
C ASN A 66 3.29 -6.15 -7.72
N ILE A 67 3.94 -5.31 -8.49
CA ILE A 67 3.30 -4.26 -9.29
C ILE A 67 3.39 -4.69 -10.74
N ASN A 68 2.25 -5.04 -11.32
CA ASN A 68 2.13 -5.48 -12.70
C ASN A 68 1.79 -4.28 -13.57
N CYS A 69 2.70 -3.95 -14.48
CA CYS A 69 2.57 -2.84 -15.41
C CYS A 69 1.86 -3.28 -16.68
N PRO A 70 0.96 -2.43 -17.26
CA PRO A 70 0.25 -2.75 -18.47
C PRO A 70 1.13 -2.68 -19.71
N ASP A 71 0.63 -3.24 -20.81
CA ASP A 71 1.12 -2.93 -22.13
C ASP A 71 0.69 -1.51 -22.50
N VAL A 72 1.65 -0.61 -22.50
CA VAL A 72 1.43 0.78 -22.92
C VAL A 72 1.62 0.83 -24.43
N LYS A 73 0.51 0.76 -25.17
CA LYS A 73 0.50 0.68 -26.63
C LYS A 73 1.03 1.92 -27.35
N ASP A 74 1.05 3.04 -26.66
CA ASP A 74 1.54 4.31 -27.20
C ASP A 74 2.87 4.64 -26.55
N ASP A 75 3.92 4.58 -27.31
CA ASP A 75 5.34 4.69 -26.97
C ASP A 75 5.77 5.91 -26.13
N LEU A 76 4.84 6.64 -25.55
CA LEU A 76 5.15 7.96 -25.03
C LEU A 76 4.65 8.27 -23.62
N THR A 77 3.91 7.40 -22.96
CA THR A 77 3.36 7.71 -21.63
C THR A 77 3.41 6.51 -20.69
N GLY A 78 4.52 6.37 -20.00
CA GLY A 78 4.61 5.47 -18.86
C GLY A 78 3.75 5.95 -17.67
N TRP A 79 3.41 5.01 -16.79
CA TRP A 79 2.72 5.31 -15.55
C TRP A 79 3.72 5.33 -14.39
N ARG A 80 3.78 6.44 -13.68
CA ARG A 80 4.60 6.55 -12.48
C ARG A 80 3.79 6.18 -11.24
N VAL A 81 4.26 5.16 -10.52
CA VAL A 81 3.64 4.61 -9.31
C VAL A 81 4.41 5.07 -8.10
N GLU A 82 3.75 5.78 -7.19
CA GLU A 82 4.37 6.33 -5.98
C GLU A 82 3.60 5.94 -4.72
N MET A 83 4.32 5.54 -3.68
CA MET A 83 3.79 5.21 -2.35
C MET A 83 4.72 5.72 -1.24
N PRO A 84 5.06 7.03 -1.27
CA PRO A 84 6.16 7.56 -0.45
C PRO A 84 5.88 7.48 1.05
N GLU A 85 4.63 7.62 1.49
CA GLU A 85 4.29 7.54 2.91
C GLU A 85 4.42 6.11 3.43
N LEU A 86 3.96 5.11 2.68
CA LEU A 86 4.13 3.70 3.04
C LEU A 86 5.61 3.35 3.19
N LEU A 87 6.42 3.71 2.18
CA LEU A 87 7.84 3.35 2.15
C LEU A 87 8.63 4.04 3.26
N ARG A 88 8.31 5.29 3.61
CA ARG A 88 8.91 5.99 4.75
C ARG A 88 8.58 5.36 6.10
N ASN A 89 7.44 4.69 6.20
CA ASN A 89 6.96 4.01 7.40
C ASN A 89 7.12 2.49 7.30
N SER A 90 8.11 2.04 6.52
CA SER A 90 8.42 0.63 6.32
C SER A 90 9.93 0.40 6.29
N HIS A 91 10.37 -0.79 6.67
CA HIS A 91 11.69 -1.28 6.34
C HIS A 91 11.68 -1.85 4.92
N LEU A 92 12.21 -1.10 3.97
CA LEU A 92 12.44 -1.59 2.61
C LEU A 92 13.59 -2.60 2.64
N ARG A 93 13.36 -3.81 2.09
CA ARG A 93 14.36 -4.90 2.10
C ARG A 93 14.95 -5.17 0.74
N LEU A 94 14.11 -5.20 -0.28
CA LEU A 94 14.54 -5.56 -1.63
C LEU A 94 13.61 -4.91 -2.65
N VAL A 95 14.18 -4.42 -3.72
CA VAL A 95 13.47 -4.02 -4.93
C VAL A 95 14.08 -4.79 -6.09
N THR A 96 13.25 -5.55 -6.80
CA THR A 96 13.64 -6.25 -8.02
C THR A 96 12.74 -5.79 -9.15
N VAL A 97 13.34 -5.52 -10.29
CA VAL A 97 12.69 -4.92 -11.45
C VAL A 97 13.16 -5.67 -12.67
N GLY A 98 12.24 -5.99 -13.58
CA GLY A 98 12.57 -6.47 -14.92
C GLY A 98 12.93 -5.28 -15.81
N ASP A 99 12.09 -5.01 -16.80
CA ASP A 99 12.25 -3.88 -17.72
C ASP A 99 11.51 -2.61 -17.22
N ILE A 100 11.66 -2.30 -15.94
CA ILE A 100 10.95 -1.21 -15.25
C ILE A 100 11.98 -0.28 -14.61
N GLU A 101 11.82 1.02 -14.78
CA GLU A 101 12.68 2.02 -14.19
C GLU A 101 12.31 2.35 -12.74
N ILE A 102 13.33 2.52 -11.89
CA ILE A 102 13.20 2.94 -10.51
C ILE A 102 13.68 4.38 -10.39
N HIS A 103 12.80 5.26 -9.94
CA HIS A 103 13.16 6.66 -9.70
C HIS A 103 13.58 6.87 -8.25
N LEU A 104 14.83 7.29 -8.08
CA LEU A 104 15.39 7.66 -6.79
C LEU A 104 15.45 9.19 -6.67
N GLN A 105 15.10 9.70 -5.50
CA GLN A 105 15.31 11.09 -5.13
C GLN A 105 16.25 11.17 -3.94
N GLY A 106 17.46 11.60 -4.18
CA GLY A 106 18.53 11.53 -3.20
C GLY A 106 18.88 10.08 -2.87
N LEU A 107 18.83 9.70 -1.59
CA LEU A 107 19.06 8.32 -1.13
C LEU A 107 17.75 7.55 -0.92
N SER A 108 16.60 8.11 -1.31
CA SER A 108 15.30 7.52 -1.09
C SER A 108 14.71 6.91 -2.36
N PHE A 109 14.15 5.72 -2.24
CA PHE A 109 13.28 5.16 -3.27
C PHE A 109 12.04 6.05 -3.41
N ASN A 110 11.74 6.51 -4.63
CA ASN A 110 10.68 7.49 -4.85
C ASN A 110 9.51 6.93 -5.66
N ALA A 111 9.79 6.27 -6.77
CA ALA A 111 8.76 5.79 -7.67
C ALA A 111 9.24 4.63 -8.52
N ILE A 112 8.27 3.93 -9.10
CA ILE A 112 8.46 2.97 -10.18
C ILE A 112 7.80 3.58 -11.41
N GLU A 113 8.47 3.50 -12.54
CA GLU A 113 7.92 3.89 -13.83
C GLU A 113 7.57 2.65 -14.63
N CYS A 114 6.30 2.55 -15.02
CA CYS A 114 5.77 1.51 -15.87
C CYS A 114 5.69 2.05 -17.30
N ASP A 115 6.73 1.93 -18.06
CA ASP A 115 6.83 2.34 -19.46
C ASP A 115 6.73 1.15 -20.43
N GLU A 116 6.94 -0.07 -19.93
CA GLU A 116 6.79 -1.32 -20.66
C GLU A 116 5.98 -2.34 -19.86
N VAL A 117 5.55 -3.41 -20.52
CA VAL A 117 4.96 -4.57 -19.85
C VAL A 117 6.00 -5.22 -18.95
N GLY A 118 5.66 -5.36 -17.69
CA GLY A 118 6.58 -5.98 -16.76
C GLY A 118 6.04 -6.04 -15.33
N SER A 119 6.90 -6.47 -14.40
CA SER A 119 6.56 -6.52 -12.99
C SER A 119 7.71 -6.02 -12.15
N ALA A 120 7.40 -5.14 -11.22
CA ALA A 120 8.30 -4.74 -10.15
C ALA A 120 7.89 -5.41 -8.85
N HIS A 121 8.87 -5.79 -8.06
CA HIS A 121 8.66 -6.38 -6.75
C HIS A 121 9.32 -5.53 -5.68
N VAL A 122 8.53 -5.06 -4.73
CA VAL A 122 8.99 -4.28 -3.58
C VAL A 122 8.77 -5.10 -2.32
N SER A 123 9.85 -5.51 -1.66
CA SER A 123 9.78 -6.30 -0.44
C SER A 123 10.05 -5.43 0.78
N PHE A 124 9.12 -5.40 1.72
CA PHE A 124 9.16 -4.49 2.87
C PHE A 124 8.42 -5.04 4.08
N VAL A 125 8.69 -4.42 5.23
CA VAL A 125 7.96 -4.64 6.48
C VAL A 125 7.40 -3.29 6.93
N PRO A 126 6.07 -3.09 6.96
CA PRO A 126 5.47 -1.88 7.50
C PRO A 126 5.73 -1.82 9.02
N ILE A 127 6.20 -0.67 9.52
CA ILE A 127 6.57 -0.49 10.92
C ILE A 127 5.64 0.42 11.69
N LYS A 128 4.75 1.11 11.00
CA LYS A 128 3.81 2.04 11.61
C LYS A 128 2.41 1.82 11.06
N PRO A 129 1.38 1.65 11.93
CA PRO A 129 -0.01 1.60 11.52
C PRO A 129 -0.44 2.92 10.87
N GLY A 130 -1.37 2.85 9.93
CA GLY A 130 -1.92 4.05 9.28
C GLY A 130 -2.56 3.76 7.92
N ILE A 131 -3.07 4.83 7.31
CA ILE A 131 -3.61 4.80 5.95
C ILE A 131 -2.62 5.55 5.06
N TYR A 132 -2.08 4.86 4.07
CA TYR A 132 -1.06 5.38 3.16
C TYR A 132 -1.59 5.39 1.73
N GLN A 133 -1.42 6.51 1.05
CA GLN A 133 -1.93 6.68 -0.30
C GLN A 133 -0.99 6.07 -1.34
N LEU A 134 -1.59 5.50 -2.38
CA LEU A 134 -0.93 5.07 -3.60
C LEU A 134 -1.32 6.03 -4.72
N TYR A 135 -0.31 6.61 -5.36
CA TYR A 135 -0.50 7.58 -6.43
C TYR A 135 -0.04 6.98 -7.76
N ILE A 136 -0.81 7.22 -8.80
CA ILE A 136 -0.43 6.91 -10.17
C ILE A 136 -0.55 8.18 -10.99
N GLY A 137 0.46 8.50 -11.75
CA GLY A 137 0.49 9.69 -12.60
C GLY A 137 1.29 9.45 -13.87
N ASN A 138 1.09 10.31 -14.86
CA ASN A 138 1.89 10.28 -16.07
C ASN A 138 3.32 10.69 -15.75
N VAL A 139 4.27 10.04 -16.39
CA VAL A 139 5.67 10.44 -16.33
C VAL A 139 5.84 11.75 -17.08
N PRO A 140 6.41 12.78 -16.45
CA PRO A 140 6.79 13.96 -17.21
C PRO A 140 7.95 13.59 -18.15
N SER A 141 7.80 13.92 -19.45
CA SER A 141 8.88 13.72 -20.41
C SER A 141 10.17 14.33 -19.90
N ILE A 142 11.25 13.55 -19.89
CA ILE A 142 12.61 13.99 -19.54
C ILE A 142 13.06 15.18 -20.42
N LEU A 143 12.46 15.35 -21.59
CA LEU A 143 12.78 16.43 -22.54
C LEU A 143 11.93 17.68 -22.33
N GLY A 144 11.13 17.76 -21.26
CA GLY A 144 10.28 18.93 -20.97
C GLY A 144 9.16 19.17 -21.99
N ARG A 145 8.94 18.23 -22.91
CA ARG A 145 7.82 18.29 -23.83
C ARG A 145 6.63 17.59 -23.21
N PRO A 146 5.44 18.21 -23.17
CA PRO A 146 4.25 17.49 -22.81
C PRO A 146 4.04 16.37 -23.85
N ILE A 147 3.99 15.13 -23.37
CA ILE A 147 3.78 13.98 -24.24
C ILE A 147 2.28 13.93 -24.55
N GLY A 148 1.97 14.04 -25.84
CA GLY A 148 0.62 13.98 -26.37
C GLY A 148 -0.04 15.36 -26.50
N GLU A 149 -0.58 15.65 -27.69
CA GLU A 149 -1.36 16.86 -28.01
C GLU A 149 -2.69 16.95 -27.25
N ALA A 150 -3.10 15.91 -26.57
CA ALA A 150 -4.19 15.93 -25.61
C ALA A 150 -3.71 16.52 -24.28
N GLY A 151 -3.27 17.77 -24.31
CA GLY A 151 -2.69 18.57 -23.26
C GLY A 151 -3.43 18.68 -21.92
N ILE A 152 -3.86 17.57 -21.38
CA ILE A 152 -4.34 17.47 -20.02
C ILE A 152 -3.17 16.96 -19.16
N GLN A 153 -2.17 17.83 -18.99
CA GLN A 153 -1.41 17.80 -17.75
C GLN A 153 -2.41 18.03 -16.60
N LYS A 154 -3.00 16.98 -16.09
CA LYS A 154 -3.52 17.03 -14.72
C LYS A 154 -2.32 17.22 -13.81
N LYS A 155 -2.03 18.50 -13.55
CA LYS A 155 -1.04 18.98 -12.62
C LYS A 155 -1.49 18.56 -11.22
N GLY A 156 -1.03 17.40 -10.77
CA GLY A 156 -1.38 16.87 -9.46
C GLY A 156 -1.27 15.34 -9.42
N LYS A 157 -0.75 14.82 -8.33
CA LYS A 157 -0.82 13.38 -8.03
C LYS A 157 -2.28 13.01 -7.89
N SER A 158 -2.76 12.11 -8.72
CA SER A 158 -4.09 11.53 -8.53
C SER A 158 -3.96 10.35 -7.56
N VAL A 159 -4.87 10.27 -6.60
CA VAL A 159 -4.92 9.14 -5.67
C VAL A 159 -5.77 8.06 -6.31
N PHE A 160 -5.20 6.89 -6.53
CA PHE A 160 -5.92 5.77 -7.13
C PHE A 160 -6.16 4.61 -6.17
N GLY A 161 -5.38 4.51 -5.09
CA GLY A 161 -5.53 3.46 -4.11
C GLY A 161 -4.94 3.83 -2.75
N ARG A 162 -5.05 2.88 -1.80
CA ARG A 162 -4.53 3.05 -0.45
C ARG A 162 -4.11 1.73 0.18
N PHE A 163 -3.17 1.81 1.10
CA PHE A 163 -2.79 0.74 2.00
C PHE A 163 -3.38 1.01 3.39
N LEU A 164 -4.00 0.00 3.98
CA LEU A 164 -4.46 0.01 5.36
C LEU A 164 -3.49 -0.83 6.18
N VAL A 165 -2.69 -0.19 7.01
CA VAL A 165 -1.72 -0.88 7.90
C VAL A 165 -2.31 -0.89 9.31
N HIS A 166 -2.53 -2.08 9.84
CA HIS A 166 -3.08 -2.33 11.18
C HIS A 166 -1.99 -2.71 12.17
#